data_cccc4094854aa7c74b9ed9ebfc3df577
#
_entry.id   cccc4094854aa7c74b9ed9ebfc3df577
#
_cell.length_a   1.000
_cell.length_b   1.000
_cell.length_c   1.000
_cell.angle_alpha   90.00
_cell.angle_beta   90.00
_cell.angle_gamma   90.00
#
_symmetry.space_group_name_H-M   'P 1'
#
loop_
_entity.id
_entity.type
_entity.pdbx_description
1 polymer ?
#
loop_
_entity_poly.entity_id
_entity_poly.type
_entity_poly.pdbx_seq_one_letter_code
_entity_poly.pdbx_strand_id
1 'polypeptide(L)'
;MRLCDNDIEKLIEQERIVISPKPDETMISGVSVDIRLGHEFRVFQDHTAPYIDLSGPKEEMQKAMNSVMSDEIVIPDGEAFFLHPGELALAVTYESVTLPDDIVGWLDGRSSLARLGLMVHVTAHRIDPGWSGQIVLEFYNSGKLPLALRPKMKIAALNFETMSGSAQRPYNKRLDAKYKGQMGAVASRISEDERSK
;
A
#
# COMPACT_ATOMS: atom_id res chain seq x y z
N MET A 1 20.79 -1.05 -7.54
CA MET A 1 21.49 -0.19 -6.54
C MET A 1 20.44 0.64 -5.84
N ARG A 2 20.51 0.74 -4.50
CA ARG A 2 19.59 1.60 -3.72
C ARG A 2 19.91 3.06 -3.97
N LEU A 3 18.89 3.88 -4.17
CA LEU A 3 19.06 5.31 -4.44
C LEU A 3 19.23 6.08 -3.12
N CYS A 4 20.11 7.07 -3.11
CA CYS A 4 20.21 8.05 -2.04
C CYS A 4 19.27 9.24 -2.29
N ASP A 5 19.11 10.10 -1.28
CA ASP A 5 18.28 11.31 -1.32
C ASP A 5 18.50 12.16 -2.58
N ASN A 6 19.74 12.51 -2.86
CA ASN A 6 20.11 13.31 -4.06
C ASN A 6 19.70 12.63 -5.38
N ASP A 7 19.77 11.30 -5.49
CA ASP A 7 19.32 10.57 -6.68
C ASP A 7 17.79 10.53 -6.76
N ILE A 8 17.11 10.37 -5.62
CA ILE A 8 15.65 10.40 -5.52
C ILE A 8 15.12 11.77 -5.95
N GLU A 9 15.69 12.87 -5.41
CA GLU A 9 15.32 14.24 -5.76
C GLU A 9 15.48 14.51 -7.27
N LYS A 10 16.60 14.15 -7.85
CA LYS A 10 16.83 14.27 -9.30
C LYS A 10 15.81 13.51 -10.13
N LEU A 11 15.47 12.29 -9.73
CA LEU A 11 14.50 11.47 -10.46
C LEU A 11 13.06 12.02 -10.33
N ILE A 12 12.72 12.64 -9.19
CA ILE A 12 11.45 13.35 -9.01
C ILE A 12 11.42 14.63 -9.85
N GLU A 13 12.52 15.42 -9.88
CA GLU A 13 12.63 16.61 -10.72
C GLU A 13 12.54 16.30 -12.23
N GLN A 14 13.09 15.17 -12.64
CA GLN A 14 13.02 14.67 -14.01
C GLN A 14 11.69 13.96 -14.34
N GLU A 15 10.74 13.94 -13.42
CA GLU A 15 9.46 13.23 -13.56
C GLU A 15 9.61 11.73 -13.90
N ARG A 16 10.76 11.12 -13.58
CA ARG A 16 10.96 9.68 -13.74
C ARG A 16 10.33 8.90 -12.58
N ILE A 17 10.43 9.41 -11.37
CA ILE A 17 9.60 9.00 -10.23
C ILE A 17 8.58 10.12 -10.01
N VAL A 18 7.30 9.81 -10.09
CA VAL A 18 6.25 10.79 -9.82
C VAL A 18 5.57 10.42 -8.51
N ILE A 19 5.58 11.35 -7.57
CA ILE A 19 4.85 11.26 -6.29
C ILE A 19 3.91 12.46 -6.22
N SER A 20 2.63 12.21 -6.12
CA SER A 20 1.60 13.28 -6.12
C SER A 20 0.67 13.14 -4.91
N PRO A 21 0.55 14.18 -4.06
CA PRO A 21 1.25 15.47 -4.12
C PRO A 21 2.77 15.33 -4.00
N LYS A 22 3.53 16.24 -4.65
CA LYS A 22 4.98 16.22 -4.60
C LYS A 22 5.46 16.33 -3.15
N PRO A 23 6.38 15.47 -2.68
CA PRO A 23 6.96 15.56 -1.34
C PRO A 23 7.78 16.85 -1.20
N ASP A 24 7.73 17.46 -0.01
CA ASP A 24 8.64 18.54 0.36
C ASP A 24 10.00 17.98 0.80
N GLU A 25 11.01 18.83 0.89
CA GLU A 25 12.38 18.45 1.26
C GLU A 25 12.46 17.77 2.63
N THR A 26 11.56 18.08 3.56
CA THR A 26 11.52 17.45 4.90
C THR A 26 10.97 16.02 4.90
N MET A 27 10.42 15.59 3.77
CA MET A 27 9.93 14.21 3.56
C MET A 27 11.00 13.32 2.96
N ILE A 28 12.07 13.87 2.39
CA ILE A 28 13.16 13.09 1.77
C ILE A 28 14.32 13.00 2.75
N SER A 29 14.81 11.79 2.97
CA SER A 29 15.94 11.55 3.88
C SER A 29 16.79 10.38 3.41
N GLY A 30 18.11 10.54 3.44
CA GLY A 30 19.14 9.52 3.21
C GLY A 30 18.89 8.54 2.07
N VAL A 31 17.85 7.69 2.18
CA VAL A 31 17.53 6.63 1.22
C VAL A 31 16.03 6.49 0.96
N SER A 32 15.19 7.37 1.50
CA SER A 32 13.74 7.18 1.47
C SER A 32 12.95 8.48 1.37
N VAL A 33 11.70 8.35 0.95
CA VAL A 33 10.67 9.39 0.98
C VAL A 33 9.60 8.97 1.97
N ASP A 34 9.31 9.80 2.97
CA ASP A 34 8.16 9.61 3.87
C ASP A 34 6.86 9.68 3.06
N ILE A 35 5.94 8.77 3.33
CA ILE A 35 4.61 8.70 2.72
C ILE A 35 3.57 8.90 3.81
N ARG A 36 2.51 9.63 3.46
CA ARG A 36 1.43 9.98 4.38
C ARG A 36 0.25 9.03 4.24
N LEU A 37 -0.54 8.93 5.30
CA LEU A 37 -1.78 8.18 5.36
C LEU A 37 -2.88 8.91 4.61
N GLY A 38 -3.63 8.21 3.77
CA GLY A 38 -4.85 8.69 3.12
C GLY A 38 -6.05 8.73 4.05
N HIS A 39 -7.22 8.95 3.48
CA HIS A 39 -8.47 9.10 4.23
C HIS A 39 -9.30 7.83 4.25
N GLU A 40 -9.07 6.91 3.32
CA GLU A 40 -9.91 5.76 3.06
C GLU A 40 -9.38 4.51 3.80
N PHE A 41 -10.32 3.82 4.45
CA PHE A 41 -10.06 2.61 5.21
C PHE A 41 -11.11 1.54 4.90
N ARG A 42 -10.73 0.28 5.13
CA ARG A 42 -11.67 -0.85 5.23
C ARG A 42 -11.28 -1.71 6.40
N VAL A 43 -12.27 -2.23 7.10
CA VAL A 43 -12.07 -3.13 8.23
C VAL A 43 -12.65 -4.50 7.93
N PHE A 44 -12.11 -5.51 8.59
CA PHE A 44 -12.76 -6.82 8.65
C PHE A 44 -13.86 -6.78 9.67
N GLN A 45 -15.04 -7.24 9.29
CA GLN A 45 -16.24 -7.25 10.12
C GLN A 45 -16.66 -8.67 10.50
N ASP A 46 -17.53 -8.79 11.49
CA ASP A 46 -18.10 -10.08 11.90
C ASP A 46 -18.80 -10.74 10.72
N HIS A 47 -18.59 -12.05 10.58
CA HIS A 47 -19.10 -12.83 9.47
C HIS A 47 -19.52 -14.23 9.90
N THR A 48 -20.38 -14.85 9.10
CA THR A 48 -20.83 -16.21 9.30
C THR A 48 -20.06 -17.24 8.47
N ALA A 49 -19.20 -16.79 7.55
CA ALA A 49 -18.38 -17.68 6.74
C ALA A 49 -17.30 -18.34 7.63
N PRO A 50 -17.18 -19.67 7.63
CA PRO A 50 -16.19 -20.36 8.47
C PRO A 50 -14.75 -20.20 8.01
N TYR A 51 -14.53 -19.90 6.74
CA TYR A 51 -13.20 -19.69 6.11
C TYR A 51 -13.37 -19.04 4.74
N ILE A 52 -12.25 -18.56 4.18
CA ILE A 52 -12.14 -18.17 2.77
C ILE A 52 -11.32 -19.26 2.06
N ASP A 53 -11.95 -20.00 1.14
CA ASP A 53 -11.24 -20.98 0.33
C ASP A 53 -10.54 -20.28 -0.85
N LEU A 54 -9.21 -20.11 -0.73
CA LEU A 54 -8.39 -19.46 -1.75
C LEU A 54 -8.22 -20.31 -3.02
N SER A 55 -8.60 -21.58 -2.99
CA SER A 55 -8.59 -22.51 -4.13
C SER A 55 -9.99 -22.90 -4.63
N GLY A 56 -11.02 -22.51 -3.94
CA GLY A 56 -12.43 -22.76 -4.23
C GLY A 56 -12.98 -22.01 -5.45
N PRO A 57 -14.25 -22.16 -5.84
CA PRO A 57 -14.86 -21.45 -6.95
C PRO A 57 -14.75 -19.93 -6.77
N LYS A 58 -14.45 -19.19 -7.87
CA LYS A 58 -14.24 -17.74 -7.83
C LYS A 58 -15.43 -16.98 -7.22
N GLU A 59 -16.65 -17.40 -7.55
CA GLU A 59 -17.88 -16.77 -7.06
C GLU A 59 -18.05 -16.93 -5.55
N GLU A 60 -17.76 -18.14 -5.02
CA GLU A 60 -17.82 -18.43 -3.58
C GLU A 60 -16.76 -17.65 -2.82
N MET A 61 -15.54 -17.61 -3.35
CA MET A 61 -14.45 -16.81 -2.80
C MET A 61 -14.83 -15.32 -2.75
N GLN A 62 -15.33 -14.77 -3.85
CA GLN A 62 -15.73 -13.37 -3.91
C GLN A 62 -16.87 -13.06 -2.93
N LYS A 63 -17.85 -13.96 -2.81
CA LYS A 63 -18.94 -13.84 -1.84
C LYS A 63 -18.42 -13.85 -0.41
N ALA A 64 -17.50 -14.77 -0.08
CA ALA A 64 -16.89 -14.84 1.25
C ALA A 64 -16.09 -13.56 1.55
N MET A 65 -15.28 -13.08 0.61
CA MET A 65 -14.50 -11.83 0.77
C MET A 65 -15.43 -10.63 0.98
N ASN A 66 -16.49 -10.49 0.20
CA ASN A 66 -17.45 -9.40 0.36
C ASN A 66 -18.20 -9.46 1.70
N SER A 67 -18.36 -10.65 2.30
CA SER A 67 -19.02 -10.81 3.58
C SER A 67 -18.16 -10.44 4.79
N VAL A 68 -16.83 -10.44 4.62
CA VAL A 68 -15.88 -10.15 5.71
C VAL A 68 -15.30 -8.74 5.67
N MET A 69 -15.48 -8.00 4.56
CA MET A 69 -14.92 -6.67 4.38
C MET A 69 -16.02 -5.60 4.46
N SER A 70 -15.76 -4.53 5.21
CA SER A 70 -16.66 -3.38 5.26
C SER A 70 -16.71 -2.63 3.91
N ASP A 71 -17.71 -1.79 3.74
CA ASP A 71 -17.64 -0.68 2.80
C ASP A 71 -16.48 0.25 3.16
N GLU A 72 -16.12 1.11 2.23
CA GLU A 72 -15.07 2.10 2.44
C GLU A 72 -15.49 3.11 3.53
N ILE A 73 -14.60 3.31 4.49
CA ILE A 73 -14.74 4.25 5.59
C ILE A 73 -13.84 5.44 5.29
N VAL A 74 -14.41 6.64 5.21
CA VAL A 74 -13.64 7.87 4.97
C VAL A 74 -13.51 8.64 6.28
N ILE A 75 -12.28 8.89 6.70
CA ILE A 75 -11.96 9.66 7.91
C ILE A 75 -11.65 11.11 7.51
N PRO A 76 -12.42 12.09 7.99
CA PRO A 76 -12.16 13.52 7.71
C PRO A 76 -10.84 14.00 8.33
N ASP A 77 -10.34 15.12 7.79
CA ASP A 77 -9.20 15.82 8.41
C ASP A 77 -9.50 16.19 9.86
N GLY A 78 -8.53 15.94 10.74
CA GLY A 78 -8.65 16.20 12.18
C GLY A 78 -9.24 15.05 12.99
N GLU A 79 -9.97 14.13 12.36
CA GLU A 79 -10.47 12.93 12.99
C GLU A 79 -9.45 11.79 12.97
N ALA A 80 -9.73 10.69 13.66
CA ALA A 80 -8.85 9.54 13.74
C ALA A 80 -9.59 8.22 13.48
N PHE A 81 -8.95 7.35 12.72
CA PHE A 81 -9.27 5.93 12.70
C PHE A 81 -8.59 5.25 13.89
N PHE A 82 -9.31 4.41 14.62
CA PHE A 82 -8.77 3.67 15.75
C PHE A 82 -8.54 2.20 15.37
N LEU A 83 -7.28 1.80 15.28
CA LEU A 83 -6.89 0.41 15.03
C LEU A 83 -6.67 -0.30 16.37
N HIS A 84 -7.55 -1.22 16.72
CA HIS A 84 -7.47 -1.95 17.99
C HIS A 84 -6.42 -3.08 17.95
N PRO A 85 -5.91 -3.53 19.12
CA PRO A 85 -4.99 -4.66 19.18
C PRO A 85 -5.55 -5.92 18.54
N GLY A 86 -4.75 -6.56 17.68
CA GLY A 86 -5.14 -7.79 16.97
C GLY A 86 -6.00 -7.56 15.72
N GLU A 87 -6.33 -6.33 15.38
CA GLU A 87 -7.10 -6.02 14.19
C GLU A 87 -6.23 -5.81 12.95
N LEU A 88 -6.73 -6.30 11.83
CA LEU A 88 -6.27 -6.02 10.48
C LEU A 88 -7.21 -5.01 9.82
N ALA A 89 -6.66 -3.98 9.19
CA ALA A 89 -7.42 -3.02 8.40
C ALA A 89 -6.66 -2.70 7.11
N LEU A 90 -7.40 -2.41 6.04
CA LEU A 90 -6.81 -1.82 4.84
C LEU A 90 -6.92 -0.31 4.93
N ALA A 91 -5.86 0.37 4.53
CA ALA A 91 -5.82 1.81 4.35
C ALA A 91 -5.13 2.12 3.03
N VAL A 92 -4.97 3.39 2.70
CA VAL A 92 -4.31 3.80 1.47
C VAL A 92 -3.33 4.94 1.75
N THR A 93 -2.32 5.10 0.91
CA THR A 93 -1.44 6.26 0.97
C THR A 93 -2.16 7.53 0.51
N TYR A 94 -1.81 8.68 1.09
CA TYR A 94 -2.28 9.97 0.62
C TYR A 94 -1.70 10.30 -0.76
N GLU A 95 -0.44 9.95 -0.97
CA GLU A 95 0.25 10.12 -2.24
C GLU A 95 -0.08 8.98 -3.21
N SER A 96 -0.21 9.33 -4.49
CA SER A 96 -0.05 8.38 -5.59
C SER A 96 1.41 8.35 -6.04
N VAL A 97 1.87 7.19 -6.49
CA VAL A 97 3.25 6.95 -6.93
C VAL A 97 3.24 6.35 -8.32
N THR A 98 4.09 6.88 -9.22
CA THR A 98 4.34 6.28 -10.54
C THR A 98 5.82 6.01 -10.69
N LEU A 99 6.16 4.78 -11.07
CA LEU A 99 7.52 4.31 -11.29
C LEU A 99 7.76 3.98 -12.76
N PRO A 100 8.98 4.25 -13.29
CA PRO A 100 9.39 3.79 -14.61
C PRO A 100 9.60 2.26 -14.61
N ASP A 101 9.93 1.72 -15.77
CA ASP A 101 10.11 0.27 -15.95
C ASP A 101 11.48 -0.27 -15.52
N ASP A 102 12.38 0.59 -15.04
CA ASP A 102 13.73 0.26 -14.58
C ASP A 102 14.00 0.60 -13.09
N ILE A 103 12.97 1.00 -12.36
CA ILE A 103 13.04 1.28 -10.91
C ILE A 103 11.99 0.46 -10.19
N VAL A 104 12.40 -0.21 -9.11
CA VAL A 104 11.54 -0.88 -8.14
C VAL A 104 11.45 -0.05 -6.87
N GLY A 105 10.24 0.02 -6.27
CA GLY A 105 10.01 0.64 -4.99
C GLY A 105 9.84 -0.40 -3.88
N TRP A 106 10.17 -0.01 -2.65
CA TRP A 106 10.00 -0.81 -1.44
C TRP A 106 9.33 0.03 -0.37
N LEU A 107 8.20 -0.46 0.13
CA LEU A 107 7.47 0.18 1.22
C LEU A 107 7.98 -0.35 2.56
N ASP A 108 8.49 0.53 3.40
CA ASP A 108 8.92 0.21 4.76
C ASP A 108 8.06 0.93 5.80
N GLY A 109 7.90 0.30 6.97
CA GLY A 109 7.31 0.94 8.13
C GLY A 109 8.28 1.94 8.78
N ARG A 110 7.72 2.92 9.49
CA ARG A 110 8.52 3.85 10.30
C ARG A 110 8.84 3.22 11.66
N SER A 111 10.11 3.21 12.03
CA SER A 111 10.60 2.54 13.25
C SER A 111 9.91 3.02 14.53
N SER A 112 9.54 4.29 14.61
CA SER A 112 8.80 4.85 15.76
C SER A 112 7.38 4.27 15.90
N LEU A 113 6.71 3.99 14.80
CA LEU A 113 5.37 3.37 14.77
C LEU A 113 5.46 1.85 14.98
N ALA A 114 6.45 1.21 14.37
CA ALA A 114 6.70 -0.22 14.55
C ALA A 114 6.97 -0.58 16.01
N ARG A 115 7.65 0.28 16.78
CA ARG A 115 7.89 0.08 18.23
C ARG A 115 6.62 0.18 19.08
N LEU A 116 5.53 0.72 18.54
CA LEU A 116 4.20 0.72 19.17
C LEU A 116 3.35 -0.47 18.75
N GLY A 117 3.87 -1.30 17.83
CA GLY A 117 3.19 -2.49 17.32
C GLY A 117 2.46 -2.28 15.97
N LEU A 118 2.59 -1.12 15.34
CA LEU A 118 1.98 -0.90 14.02
C LEU A 118 2.81 -1.57 12.92
N MET A 119 2.19 -2.49 12.21
CA MET A 119 2.64 -2.98 10.91
C MET A 119 1.91 -2.19 9.82
N VAL A 120 2.61 -1.76 8.76
CA VAL A 120 2.01 -0.99 7.66
C VAL A 120 1.83 -1.82 6.40
N HIS A 121 2.45 -2.97 6.35
CA HIS A 121 2.24 -4.04 5.37
C HIS A 121 2.46 -5.39 6.06
N VAL A 122 1.80 -6.44 5.59
CA VAL A 122 2.00 -7.78 6.14
C VAL A 122 3.21 -8.45 5.48
N THR A 123 3.19 -8.61 4.16
CA THR A 123 4.31 -9.26 3.42
C THR A 123 4.54 -8.68 2.02
N ALA A 124 3.61 -7.93 1.47
CA ALA A 124 3.64 -7.46 0.07
C ALA A 124 4.09 -6.00 -0.04
N HIS A 125 5.36 -5.74 0.27
CA HIS A 125 5.92 -4.39 0.37
C HIS A 125 6.61 -3.89 -0.92
N ARG A 126 6.69 -4.72 -1.98
CA ARG A 126 7.33 -4.34 -3.25
C ARG A 126 6.36 -3.60 -4.15
N ILE A 127 6.81 -2.48 -4.68
CA ILE A 127 6.14 -1.71 -5.73
C ILE A 127 6.81 -2.01 -7.06
N ASP A 128 6.12 -2.72 -7.92
CA ASP A 128 6.69 -3.20 -9.19
C ASP A 128 7.05 -2.05 -10.14
N PRO A 129 8.09 -2.22 -10.98
CA PRO A 129 8.38 -1.30 -12.08
C PRO A 129 7.16 -1.12 -12.99
N GLY A 130 6.88 0.13 -13.40
CA GLY A 130 5.68 0.47 -14.17
C GLY A 130 4.41 0.59 -13.32
N TRP A 131 4.50 0.61 -11.99
CA TRP A 131 3.38 0.91 -11.10
C TRP A 131 2.88 2.34 -11.32
N SER A 132 1.57 2.55 -11.17
CA SER A 132 0.96 3.88 -11.04
C SER A 132 -0.31 3.77 -10.20
N GLY A 133 -0.43 4.60 -9.17
CA GLY A 133 -1.59 4.65 -8.27
C GLY A 133 -1.21 4.90 -6.81
N GLN A 134 -2.21 4.92 -5.95
CA GLN A 134 -2.03 4.90 -4.50
C GLN A 134 -1.65 3.49 -4.04
N ILE A 135 -0.95 3.38 -2.91
CA ILE A 135 -0.51 2.11 -2.34
C ILE A 135 -1.46 1.74 -1.22
N VAL A 136 -2.04 0.54 -1.29
CA VAL A 136 -2.82 0.00 -0.16
C VAL A 136 -1.86 -0.46 0.93
N LEU A 137 -2.23 -0.13 2.17
CA LEU A 137 -1.51 -0.46 3.39
C LEU A 137 -2.33 -1.52 4.14
N GLU A 138 -1.67 -2.61 4.53
CA GLU A 138 -2.29 -3.69 5.33
C GLU A 138 -1.90 -3.47 6.79
N PHE A 139 -2.66 -2.64 7.50
CA PHE A 139 -2.39 -2.32 8.89
C PHE A 139 -2.72 -3.48 9.81
N TYR A 140 -1.80 -3.79 10.72
CA TYR A 140 -2.03 -4.70 11.81
C TYR A 140 -1.46 -4.12 13.10
N ASN A 141 -2.24 -4.11 14.18
CA ASN A 141 -1.81 -3.65 15.50
C ASN A 141 -1.42 -4.86 16.37
N SER A 142 -0.12 -5.11 16.48
CA SER A 142 0.45 -6.13 17.38
C SER A 142 0.70 -5.62 18.80
N GLY A 143 0.36 -4.35 19.09
CA GLY A 143 0.54 -3.69 20.39
C GLY A 143 -0.53 -4.07 21.41
N LYS A 144 -0.59 -3.29 22.48
CA LYS A 144 -1.53 -3.51 23.61
C LYS A 144 -2.64 -2.46 23.69
N LEU A 145 -2.50 -1.34 23.02
CA LEU A 145 -3.45 -0.23 23.05
C LEU A 145 -3.93 0.08 21.62
N PRO A 146 -5.15 0.60 21.46
CA PRO A 146 -5.62 1.13 20.19
C PRO A 146 -4.70 2.25 19.71
N LEU A 147 -4.40 2.25 18.42
CA LEU A 147 -3.61 3.29 17.76
C LEU A 147 -4.55 4.27 17.04
N ALA A 148 -4.47 5.55 17.37
CA ALA A 148 -5.21 6.60 16.69
C ALA A 148 -4.43 7.04 15.44
N LEU A 149 -4.91 6.67 14.27
CA LEU A 149 -4.31 6.97 12.97
C LEU A 149 -5.08 8.12 12.32
N ARG A 150 -4.37 9.20 11.97
CA ARG A 150 -4.99 10.40 11.36
C ARG A 150 -4.56 10.54 9.91
N PRO A 151 -5.45 10.93 9.00
CA PRO A 151 -5.07 11.29 7.64
C PRO A 151 -3.91 12.29 7.61
N LYS A 152 -3.07 12.19 6.59
CA LYS A 152 -1.87 13.00 6.34
C LYS A 152 -0.72 12.84 7.34
N MET A 153 -0.84 12.02 8.40
CA MET A 153 0.32 11.67 9.21
C MET A 153 1.34 10.86 8.40
N LYS A 154 2.64 11.06 8.64
CA LYS A 154 3.69 10.24 8.05
C LYS A 154 3.58 8.81 8.58
N ILE A 155 3.28 7.86 7.70
CA ILE A 155 2.92 6.49 8.09
C ILE A 155 3.92 5.43 7.64
N ALA A 156 4.54 5.65 6.50
CA ALA A 156 5.47 4.72 5.87
C ALA A 156 6.63 5.49 5.21
N ALA A 157 7.60 4.77 4.67
CA ALA A 157 8.67 5.31 3.87
C ALA A 157 8.83 4.48 2.58
N LEU A 158 9.08 5.13 1.44
CA LEU A 158 9.41 4.49 0.17
C LEU A 158 10.90 4.58 -0.10
N ASN A 159 11.50 3.44 -0.37
CA ASN A 159 12.87 3.31 -0.87
C ASN A 159 12.82 2.90 -2.34
N PHE A 160 13.85 3.25 -3.11
CA PHE A 160 13.91 2.95 -4.54
C PHE A 160 15.25 2.29 -4.88
N GLU A 161 15.18 1.37 -5.84
CA GLU A 161 16.36 0.71 -6.39
C GLU A 161 16.31 0.70 -7.91
N THR A 162 17.45 1.03 -8.54
CA THR A 162 17.61 0.82 -9.98
C THR A 162 17.79 -0.66 -10.25
N MET A 163 17.13 -1.14 -11.29
CA MET A 163 17.30 -2.50 -11.79
C MET A 163 18.48 -2.61 -12.74
N SER A 164 18.89 -3.82 -13.09
CA SER A 164 19.95 -4.07 -14.08
C SER A 164 19.59 -3.67 -15.51
N GLY A 165 18.35 -3.28 -15.75
CA GLY A 165 17.79 -2.81 -17.01
C GLY A 165 16.28 -2.69 -16.91
N SER A 166 15.64 -2.17 -17.95
CA SER A 166 14.19 -2.04 -18.01
C SER A 166 13.51 -3.40 -18.02
N ALA A 167 12.44 -3.53 -17.21
CA ALA A 167 11.63 -4.73 -17.18
C ALA A 167 10.94 -4.95 -18.54
N GLN A 168 11.03 -6.14 -19.09
CA GLN A 168 10.29 -6.49 -20.31
C GLN A 168 8.78 -6.58 -20.06
N ARG A 169 8.38 -6.89 -18.83
CA ARG A 169 6.99 -7.04 -18.40
C ARG A 169 6.71 -6.16 -17.17
N PRO A 170 6.81 -4.81 -17.29
CA PRO A 170 6.50 -3.92 -16.20
C PRO A 170 5.00 -3.98 -15.87
N TYR A 171 4.61 -3.57 -14.67
CA TYR A 171 3.25 -3.72 -14.15
C TYR A 171 2.17 -3.14 -15.07
N ASN A 172 2.42 -1.97 -15.67
CA ASN A 172 1.48 -1.31 -16.60
C ASN A 172 1.24 -2.08 -17.91
N LYS A 173 2.18 -2.94 -18.33
CA LYS A 173 2.08 -3.75 -19.57
C LYS A 173 1.56 -5.17 -19.32
N ARG A 174 1.51 -5.65 -18.08
CA ARG A 174 1.02 -6.98 -17.76
C ARG A 174 -0.50 -7.04 -17.86
N LEU A 175 -1.04 -8.07 -18.50
CA LEU A 175 -2.49 -8.29 -18.64
C LEU A 175 -3.12 -8.74 -17.31
N ASP A 176 -2.36 -9.46 -16.50
CA ASP A 176 -2.75 -10.00 -15.19
C ASP A 176 -2.57 -9.02 -14.03
N ALA A 177 -2.14 -7.78 -14.30
CA ALA A 177 -1.95 -6.76 -13.28
C ALA A 177 -3.31 -6.20 -12.79
N LYS A 178 -3.74 -6.64 -11.61
CA LYS A 178 -5.08 -6.41 -11.05
C LYS A 178 -5.30 -4.99 -10.49
N TYR A 179 -4.25 -4.29 -10.11
CA TYR A 179 -4.35 -3.02 -9.37
C TYR A 179 -3.82 -1.82 -10.15
N LYS A 180 -3.86 -1.86 -11.49
CA LYS A 180 -3.43 -0.72 -12.34
C LYS A 180 -4.28 0.51 -12.07
N GLY A 181 -3.62 1.64 -11.83
CA GLY A 181 -4.30 2.92 -11.57
C GLY A 181 -5.15 2.90 -10.29
N GLN A 182 -4.82 2.04 -9.34
CA GLN A 182 -5.55 1.89 -8.08
C GLN A 182 -5.64 3.21 -7.33
N MET A 183 -6.84 3.53 -6.85
CA MET A 183 -7.13 4.64 -5.95
C MET A 183 -8.04 4.12 -4.82
N GLY A 184 -7.85 4.67 -3.60
CA GLY A 184 -8.60 4.26 -2.41
C GLY A 184 -8.16 2.92 -1.80
N ALA A 185 -8.82 2.53 -0.71
CA ALA A 185 -8.53 1.30 0.04
C ALA A 185 -9.15 0.07 -0.65
N VAL A 186 -8.58 -0.34 -1.78
CA VAL A 186 -9.08 -1.44 -2.61
C VAL A 186 -8.87 -2.78 -1.90
N ALA A 187 -9.91 -3.60 -1.80
CA ALA A 187 -9.85 -4.96 -1.27
C ALA A 187 -9.09 -5.92 -2.19
N SER A 188 -8.77 -7.11 -1.67
CA SER A 188 -8.09 -8.15 -2.46
C SER A 188 -8.89 -8.54 -3.71
N ARG A 189 -8.20 -8.65 -4.85
CA ARG A 189 -8.73 -9.14 -6.14
C ARG A 189 -8.21 -10.53 -6.47
N ILE A 190 -8.00 -11.36 -5.45
CA ILE A 190 -7.50 -12.73 -5.65
C ILE A 190 -8.44 -13.59 -6.49
N SER A 191 -9.75 -13.30 -6.48
CA SER A 191 -10.74 -13.96 -7.33
C SER A 191 -10.53 -13.73 -8.83
N GLU A 192 -9.76 -12.71 -9.21
CA GLU A 192 -9.41 -12.40 -10.59
C GLU A 192 -8.20 -13.21 -11.11
N ASP A 193 -7.49 -13.95 -10.24
CA ASP A 193 -6.34 -14.76 -10.66
C ASP A 193 -6.75 -15.84 -11.67
N GLU A 194 -5.96 -15.98 -12.75
CA GLU A 194 -6.06 -17.12 -13.64
C GLU A 194 -5.62 -18.36 -12.86
N ARG A 195 -6.52 -19.35 -12.75
CA ARG A 195 -6.17 -20.61 -12.11
C ARG A 195 -5.40 -21.46 -13.10
N SER A 196 -4.27 -21.99 -12.68
CA SER A 196 -3.64 -23.12 -13.36
C SER A 196 -4.68 -24.25 -13.40
N LYS A 197 -5.03 -24.68 -14.60
CA LYS A 197 -5.88 -25.86 -14.82
C LYS A 197 -5.14 -27.12 -14.45
#